data_33282b2a5bb56dafaf82bdfb4949c989
#
_entry.id   33282b2a5bb56dafaf82bdfb4949c989
#
_cell.length_a   1.000
_cell.length_b   1.000
_cell.length_c   1.000
_cell.angle_alpha   90.00
_cell.angle_beta   90.00
_cell.angle_gamma   90.00
#
_symmetry.space_group_name_H-M   'P 1'
#
loop_
_entity.id
_entity.type
_entity.pdbx_description
1 polymer ?
#
loop_
_entity_poly.entity_id
_entity_poly.type
_entity_poly.pdbx_seq_one_letter_code
_entity_poly.pdbx_strand_id
1 'polypeptide(L)'
;VSSVADIIQKGGTILGSARSKEFMTKDGQEKAVQSLKDNGIEGLVVLGGDGTFRGANVLSKYGIKTIAIPCTIDNDMGYTDYTIGFFTSVNTVIDAISKLRDTSSSHGRANILEVMGRKCGDIALNSGLAGGAESIIVPEVDFDIDKVCNKIVSGRKRGKLHHIIVLTEGILSPYELKRQIQEKTKIDTRVTVLGHIQRGGTPSSFDRIIASQMGSMAVKLLLKEQTNLALAFKNNNIEYITIEDAVSSKKIFNKDLYDIVDELSI
;
A
#
# COMPACT_ATOMS: atom_id res chain seq x y z
N VAL A 1 -16.68 21.23 -14.02
CA VAL A 1 -15.21 21.45 -14.11
C VAL A 1 -14.68 22.11 -12.84
N SER A 2 -15.36 23.16 -12.34
CA SER A 2 -14.93 23.89 -11.11
C SER A 2 -14.91 23.03 -9.84
N SER A 3 -15.75 22.00 -9.74
CA SER A 3 -15.84 21.09 -8.58
C SER A 3 -14.60 20.24 -8.34
N VAL A 4 -13.76 20.07 -9.36
CA VAL A 4 -12.52 19.27 -9.31
C VAL A 4 -11.26 20.13 -9.52
N ALA A 5 -11.42 21.43 -9.50
CA ALA A 5 -10.27 22.34 -9.53
C ALA A 5 -9.52 22.26 -8.18
N ASP A 6 -8.19 22.38 -8.23
CA ASP A 6 -7.33 22.47 -7.04
C ASP A 6 -7.46 21.28 -6.05
N ILE A 7 -7.73 20.08 -6.57
CA ILE A 7 -7.80 18.86 -5.73
C ILE A 7 -6.54 17.98 -5.83
N ILE A 8 -5.65 18.20 -6.81
CA ILE A 8 -4.50 17.31 -7.05
C ILE A 8 -3.55 17.21 -5.85
N GLN A 9 -3.47 18.28 -5.03
CA GLN A 9 -2.64 18.32 -3.83
C GLN A 9 -3.35 17.75 -2.58
N LYS A 10 -4.65 17.44 -2.66
CA LYS A 10 -5.43 16.95 -1.51
C LYS A 10 -5.30 15.45 -1.37
N GLY A 11 -5.08 15.00 -0.14
CA GLY A 11 -5.14 13.58 0.20
C GLY A 11 -6.58 13.12 0.49
N GLY A 12 -6.73 11.83 0.74
CA GLY A 12 -8.01 11.20 0.99
C GLY A 12 -8.82 10.93 -0.28
N THR A 13 -10.13 10.70 -0.14
CA THR A 13 -11.02 10.33 -1.24
C THR A 13 -12.18 11.31 -1.35
N ILE A 14 -12.10 12.25 -2.29
CA ILE A 14 -13.13 13.29 -2.50
C ILE A 14 -14.50 12.69 -2.89
N LEU A 15 -14.50 11.56 -3.59
CA LEU A 15 -15.72 10.87 -4.03
C LEU A 15 -16.39 10.05 -2.91
N GLY A 16 -15.72 9.93 -1.77
CA GLY A 16 -16.12 9.03 -0.70
C GLY A 16 -15.88 7.57 -1.02
N SER A 17 -15.96 6.72 0.00
CA SER A 17 -15.78 5.27 -0.13
C SER A 17 -16.57 4.57 0.97
N ALA A 18 -17.23 3.47 0.62
CA ALA A 18 -17.95 2.65 1.58
C ALA A 18 -17.96 1.17 1.18
N ARG A 19 -18.08 0.29 2.17
CA ARG A 19 -18.39 -1.12 1.93
C ARG A 19 -19.91 -1.27 1.86
N SER A 20 -20.42 -1.75 0.72
CA SER A 20 -21.84 -2.04 0.54
C SER A 20 -22.10 -3.54 0.66
N LYS A 21 -22.77 -3.96 1.72
CA LYS A 21 -23.24 -5.35 1.86
C LYS A 21 -24.35 -5.64 0.84
N GLU A 22 -25.19 -4.66 0.52
CA GLU A 22 -26.26 -4.79 -0.46
C GLU A 22 -25.71 -5.10 -1.84
N PHE A 23 -24.63 -4.41 -2.30
CA PHE A 23 -24.02 -4.67 -3.59
C PHE A 23 -23.38 -6.07 -3.71
N MET A 24 -23.17 -6.79 -2.60
CA MET A 24 -22.72 -8.18 -2.63
C MET A 24 -23.82 -9.16 -3.03
N THR A 25 -25.10 -8.72 -3.07
CA THR A 25 -26.25 -9.50 -3.49
C THR A 25 -26.63 -9.20 -4.94
N LYS A 26 -27.26 -10.17 -5.61
CA LYS A 26 -27.75 -9.98 -6.99
C LYS A 26 -28.73 -8.83 -7.09
N ASP A 27 -29.69 -8.73 -6.18
CA ASP A 27 -30.69 -7.67 -6.14
C ASP A 27 -30.05 -6.28 -5.98
N GLY A 28 -29.02 -6.17 -5.12
CA GLY A 28 -28.27 -4.92 -4.94
C GLY A 28 -27.47 -4.53 -6.18
N GLN A 29 -26.91 -5.51 -6.91
CA GLN A 29 -26.23 -5.28 -8.18
C GLN A 29 -27.20 -4.80 -9.26
N GLU A 30 -28.37 -5.42 -9.38
CA GLU A 30 -29.43 -5.01 -10.33
C GLU A 30 -29.94 -3.60 -10.01
N LYS A 31 -30.16 -3.25 -8.74
CA LYS A 31 -30.49 -1.89 -8.31
C LYS A 31 -29.42 -0.88 -8.68
N ALA A 32 -28.14 -1.22 -8.48
CA ALA A 32 -27.03 -0.34 -8.86
C ALA A 32 -27.00 -0.09 -10.38
N VAL A 33 -27.16 -1.14 -11.18
CA VAL A 33 -27.26 -1.04 -12.63
C VAL A 33 -28.45 -0.17 -13.05
N GLN A 34 -29.62 -0.37 -12.43
CA GLN A 34 -30.79 0.44 -12.73
C GLN A 34 -30.55 1.91 -12.38
N SER A 35 -29.94 2.18 -11.22
CA SER A 35 -29.60 3.55 -10.82
C SER A 35 -28.64 4.23 -11.82
N LEU A 36 -27.64 3.50 -12.35
CA LEU A 36 -26.75 4.03 -13.39
C LEU A 36 -27.52 4.39 -14.66
N LYS A 37 -28.40 3.51 -15.12
CA LYS A 37 -29.23 3.73 -16.32
C LYS A 37 -30.20 4.92 -16.14
N ASP A 38 -30.88 5.01 -14.99
CA ASP A 38 -31.82 6.09 -14.69
C ASP A 38 -31.13 7.48 -14.65
N ASN A 39 -29.83 7.50 -14.32
CA ASN A 39 -29.03 8.72 -14.33
C ASN A 39 -28.27 8.95 -15.66
N GLY A 40 -28.52 8.14 -16.70
CA GLY A 40 -27.87 8.28 -18.00
C GLY A 40 -26.36 8.04 -17.95
N ILE A 41 -25.88 7.22 -17.01
CA ILE A 41 -24.45 6.90 -16.88
C ILE A 41 -24.10 5.72 -17.77
N GLU A 42 -23.34 5.98 -18.82
CA GLU A 42 -22.95 4.99 -19.83
C GLU A 42 -21.68 4.23 -19.46
N GLY A 43 -20.81 4.82 -18.64
CA GLY A 43 -19.54 4.21 -18.24
C GLY A 43 -19.03 4.73 -16.91
N LEU A 44 -18.22 3.91 -16.25
CA LEU A 44 -17.63 4.20 -14.95
C LEU A 44 -16.10 4.08 -15.00
N VAL A 45 -15.42 5.06 -14.43
CA VAL A 45 -14.05 4.89 -14.00
C VAL A 45 -14.08 4.59 -12.50
N VAL A 46 -13.59 3.41 -12.11
CA VAL A 46 -13.58 2.96 -10.72
C VAL A 46 -12.16 3.03 -10.17
N LEU A 47 -12.02 3.61 -8.97
CA LEU A 47 -10.74 3.78 -8.30
C LEU A 47 -10.73 2.98 -7.00
N GLY A 48 -9.79 2.04 -6.87
CA GLY A 48 -9.70 1.23 -5.66
C GLY A 48 -8.80 0.02 -5.81
N GLY A 49 -8.86 -0.88 -4.82
CA GLY A 49 -8.15 -2.14 -4.80
C GLY A 49 -9.02 -3.31 -5.31
N ASP A 50 -8.61 -4.53 -4.96
CA ASP A 50 -9.19 -5.81 -5.40
C ASP A 50 -10.73 -5.87 -5.26
N GLY A 51 -11.28 -5.45 -4.10
CA GLY A 51 -12.73 -5.45 -3.90
C GLY A 51 -13.50 -4.54 -4.87
N THR A 52 -12.96 -3.37 -5.19
CA THR A 52 -13.52 -2.43 -6.16
C THR A 52 -13.49 -3.02 -7.57
N PHE A 53 -12.39 -3.68 -7.94
CA PHE A 53 -12.23 -4.33 -9.25
C PHE A 53 -13.22 -5.49 -9.43
N ARG A 54 -13.42 -6.31 -8.40
CA ARG A 54 -14.46 -7.36 -8.44
C ARG A 54 -15.85 -6.76 -8.66
N GLY A 55 -16.15 -5.65 -8.01
CA GLY A 55 -17.41 -4.92 -8.22
C GLY A 55 -17.54 -4.37 -9.64
N ALA A 56 -16.48 -3.80 -10.20
CA ALA A 56 -16.46 -3.31 -11.58
C ALA A 56 -16.65 -4.45 -12.60
N ASN A 57 -16.00 -5.61 -12.38
CA ASN A 57 -16.18 -6.79 -13.21
C ASN A 57 -17.62 -7.32 -13.20
N VAL A 58 -18.30 -7.21 -12.05
CA VAL A 58 -19.74 -7.54 -11.97
C VAL A 58 -20.57 -6.56 -12.81
N LEU A 59 -20.36 -5.25 -12.67
CA LEU A 59 -21.10 -4.24 -13.44
C LEU A 59 -20.87 -4.37 -14.95
N SER A 60 -19.67 -4.74 -15.39
CA SER A 60 -19.40 -4.94 -16.81
C SER A 60 -20.18 -6.12 -17.39
N LYS A 61 -20.47 -7.17 -16.60
CA LYS A 61 -21.33 -8.30 -17.02
C LYS A 61 -22.79 -7.89 -17.21
N TYR A 62 -23.23 -6.79 -16.61
CA TYR A 62 -24.53 -6.17 -16.82
C TYR A 62 -24.53 -5.12 -17.95
N GLY A 63 -23.44 -4.99 -18.69
CA GLY A 63 -23.31 -4.10 -19.85
C GLY A 63 -22.92 -2.66 -19.49
N ILE A 64 -22.52 -2.38 -18.25
CA ILE A 64 -21.96 -1.07 -17.89
C ILE A 64 -20.50 -1.02 -18.29
N LYS A 65 -20.08 -0.03 -19.08
CA LYS A 65 -18.68 0.16 -19.44
C LYS A 65 -17.86 0.51 -18.21
N THR A 66 -16.76 -0.21 -17.96
CA THR A 66 -15.93 0.00 -16.77
C THR A 66 -14.45 0.07 -17.11
N ILE A 67 -13.76 1.06 -16.56
CA ILE A 67 -12.29 1.13 -16.54
C ILE A 67 -11.85 1.24 -15.08
N ALA A 68 -10.97 0.36 -14.64
CA ALA A 68 -10.50 0.29 -13.27
C ALA A 68 -9.08 0.87 -13.14
N ILE A 69 -8.88 1.70 -12.10
CA ILE A 69 -7.60 2.33 -11.77
C ILE A 69 -7.14 1.81 -10.40
N PRO A 70 -5.93 1.23 -10.27
CA PRO A 70 -5.44 0.69 -9.01
C PRO A 70 -5.12 1.83 -8.03
N CYS A 71 -5.89 1.90 -6.95
CA CYS A 71 -5.78 2.93 -5.92
C CYS A 71 -5.89 2.31 -4.53
N THR A 72 -4.75 1.90 -4.00
CA THR A 72 -4.57 1.32 -2.66
C THR A 72 -3.16 1.62 -2.17
N ILE A 73 -3.00 1.86 -0.87
CA ILE A 73 -1.67 2.06 -0.29
C ILE A 73 -0.89 0.75 -0.13
N ASP A 74 -1.59 -0.39 -0.07
CA ASP A 74 -1.00 -1.70 0.25
C ASP A 74 -0.12 -2.27 -0.88
N ASN A 75 -0.28 -1.76 -2.12
CA ASN A 75 0.41 -2.24 -3.33
C ASN A 75 0.28 -3.75 -3.56
N ASP A 76 -0.86 -4.33 -3.15
CA ASP A 76 -1.14 -5.76 -3.10
C ASP A 76 -1.71 -6.34 -4.41
N MET A 77 -1.71 -5.55 -5.50
CA MET A 77 -2.26 -5.93 -6.81
C MET A 77 -1.14 -6.42 -7.74
N GLY A 78 -1.14 -7.72 -8.07
CA GLY A 78 -0.01 -8.38 -8.74
C GLY A 78 0.22 -8.02 -10.21
N TYR A 79 -0.72 -7.37 -10.87
CA TYR A 79 -0.66 -7.05 -12.29
C TYR A 79 0.00 -5.68 -12.59
N THR A 80 0.26 -4.88 -11.56
CA THR A 80 0.87 -3.56 -11.67
C THR A 80 2.09 -3.44 -10.76
N ASP A 81 3.09 -2.68 -11.14
CA ASP A 81 4.26 -2.44 -10.32
C ASP A 81 3.89 -1.58 -9.10
N TYR A 82 3.10 -0.53 -9.32
CA TYR A 82 2.68 0.40 -8.28
C TYR A 82 1.19 0.74 -8.39
N THR A 83 0.60 0.99 -7.22
CA THR A 83 -0.76 1.48 -7.05
C THR A 83 -0.77 2.92 -6.55
N ILE A 84 -1.77 3.72 -6.94
CA ILE A 84 -1.91 5.11 -6.50
C ILE A 84 -2.10 5.16 -4.97
N GLY A 85 -1.28 5.97 -4.30
CA GLY A 85 -1.26 6.15 -2.85
C GLY A 85 -0.13 5.39 -2.14
N PHE A 86 0.48 4.40 -2.79
CA PHE A 86 1.56 3.61 -2.22
C PHE A 86 2.76 4.48 -1.81
N PHE A 87 3.31 5.28 -2.72
CA PHE A 87 4.47 6.13 -2.39
C PHE A 87 4.17 7.22 -1.40
N THR A 88 2.93 7.71 -1.33
CA THR A 88 2.48 8.63 -0.28
C THR A 88 2.55 7.96 1.09
N SER A 89 2.11 6.71 1.20
CA SER A 89 2.22 5.92 2.43
C SER A 89 3.68 5.64 2.79
N VAL A 90 4.51 5.23 1.83
CA VAL A 90 5.95 5.01 2.03
C VAL A 90 6.63 6.27 2.58
N ASN A 91 6.35 7.45 2.01
CA ASN A 91 6.89 8.71 2.50
C ASN A 91 6.46 9.03 3.94
N THR A 92 5.21 8.73 4.30
CA THR A 92 4.72 8.90 5.69
C THR A 92 5.51 8.02 6.66
N VAL A 93 5.82 6.79 6.27
CA VAL A 93 6.61 5.87 7.10
C VAL A 93 8.07 6.33 7.20
N ILE A 94 8.69 6.79 6.10
CA ILE A 94 10.06 7.31 6.10
C ILE A 94 10.19 8.52 7.03
N ASP A 95 9.21 9.43 7.00
CA ASP A 95 9.18 10.58 7.92
C ASP A 95 9.10 10.13 9.39
N ALA A 96 8.30 9.12 9.69
CA ALA A 96 8.24 8.53 11.02
C ALA A 96 9.55 7.86 11.43
N ILE A 97 10.19 7.09 10.54
CA ILE A 97 11.50 6.46 10.78
C ILE A 97 12.54 7.54 11.12
N SER A 98 12.58 8.62 10.37
CA SER A 98 13.54 9.73 10.60
C SER A 98 13.38 10.33 11.98
N LYS A 99 12.15 10.65 12.40
CA LYS A 99 11.84 11.18 13.73
C LYS A 99 12.17 10.20 14.86
N LEU A 100 11.89 8.90 14.65
CA LEU A 100 12.24 7.86 15.63
C LEU A 100 13.74 7.68 15.75
N ARG A 101 14.50 7.81 14.66
CA ARG A 101 15.95 7.69 14.65
C ARG A 101 16.61 8.78 15.50
N ASP A 102 16.17 10.04 15.36
CA ASP A 102 16.70 11.17 16.12
C ASP A 102 16.60 10.92 17.63
N THR A 103 15.43 10.51 18.10
CA THR A 103 15.23 10.22 19.52
C THR A 103 15.93 8.93 19.98
N SER A 104 16.00 7.91 19.12
CA SER A 104 16.59 6.61 19.46
C SER A 104 18.09 6.68 19.66
N SER A 105 18.77 7.47 18.85
CA SER A 105 20.21 7.69 18.93
C SER A 105 20.62 8.27 20.28
N SER A 106 19.79 9.15 20.84
CA SER A 106 20.05 9.79 22.13
C SER A 106 19.86 8.87 23.35
N HIS A 107 19.08 7.79 23.22
CA HIS A 107 18.70 6.94 24.34
C HIS A 107 19.19 5.49 24.25
N GLY A 108 19.84 5.11 23.14
CA GLY A 108 20.31 3.75 22.96
C GLY A 108 19.22 2.68 22.92
N ARG A 109 18.10 2.93 22.19
CA ARG A 109 16.91 2.08 22.18
C ARG A 109 16.70 1.39 20.83
N ALA A 110 16.03 0.25 20.86
CA ALA A 110 15.40 -0.32 19.69
C ALA A 110 13.97 0.24 19.52
N ASN A 111 13.52 0.42 18.29
CA ASN A 111 12.16 0.87 17.98
C ASN A 111 11.51 -0.07 16.97
N ILE A 112 10.33 -0.53 17.31
CA ILE A 112 9.43 -1.26 16.43
C ILE A 112 8.44 -0.25 15.87
N LEU A 113 8.39 -0.15 14.54
CA LEU A 113 7.44 0.66 13.81
C LEU A 113 6.50 -0.26 13.06
N GLU A 114 5.25 -0.39 13.53
CA GLU A 114 4.24 -1.16 12.83
C GLU A 114 3.61 -0.31 11.72
N VAL A 115 3.55 -0.90 10.53
CA VAL A 115 3.00 -0.29 9.32
C VAL A 115 1.89 -1.14 8.73
N MET A 116 1.01 -0.53 7.95
CA MET A 116 -0.04 -1.21 7.20
C MET A 116 0.57 -2.06 6.07
N GLY A 117 -0.27 -2.78 5.31
CA GLY A 117 0.12 -3.61 4.18
C GLY A 117 -0.67 -4.92 4.09
N ARG A 118 -1.42 -5.28 5.12
CA ARG A 118 -2.21 -6.52 5.19
C ARG A 118 -1.36 -7.78 4.96
N LYS A 119 -1.47 -8.37 3.75
CA LYS A 119 -0.73 -9.57 3.32
C LYS A 119 0.41 -9.24 2.36
N CYS A 120 0.77 -7.96 2.23
CA CYS A 120 1.82 -7.46 1.36
C CYS A 120 2.82 -6.63 2.17
N GLY A 121 4.07 -7.00 2.11
CA GLY A 121 5.16 -6.34 2.83
C GLY A 121 5.74 -5.12 2.12
N ASP A 122 5.19 -4.70 0.98
CA ASP A 122 5.79 -3.65 0.14
C ASP A 122 5.97 -2.32 0.86
N ILE A 123 5.02 -1.88 1.70
CA ILE A 123 5.17 -0.65 2.49
C ILE A 123 6.37 -0.78 3.43
N ALA A 124 6.43 -1.87 4.20
CA ALA A 124 7.52 -2.12 5.13
C ALA A 124 8.88 -2.22 4.43
N LEU A 125 8.92 -2.94 3.31
CA LEU A 125 10.14 -3.15 2.53
C LEU A 125 10.67 -1.84 1.95
N ASN A 126 9.84 -1.11 1.22
CA ASN A 126 10.28 0.12 0.54
C ASN A 126 10.60 1.24 1.55
N SER A 127 9.77 1.43 2.56
CA SER A 127 10.02 2.45 3.58
C SER A 127 11.16 2.07 4.52
N GLY A 128 11.29 0.80 4.86
CA GLY A 128 12.37 0.32 5.72
C GLY A 128 13.73 0.44 5.03
N LEU A 129 13.84 0.03 3.76
CA LEU A 129 15.06 0.19 2.97
C LEU A 129 15.42 1.66 2.79
N ALA A 130 14.47 2.47 2.28
CA ALA A 130 14.72 3.89 2.02
C ALA A 130 14.94 4.70 3.31
N GLY A 131 14.33 4.30 4.42
CA GLY A 131 14.54 4.88 5.74
C GLY A 131 15.75 4.32 6.48
N GLY A 132 16.45 3.32 5.93
CA GLY A 132 17.64 2.70 6.54
C GLY A 132 17.32 1.91 7.81
N ALA A 133 16.19 1.22 7.87
CA ALA A 133 15.87 0.31 8.96
C ALA A 133 16.82 -0.90 8.97
N GLU A 134 17.20 -1.35 10.16
CA GLU A 134 18.11 -2.48 10.33
C GLU A 134 17.41 -3.84 10.21
N SER A 135 16.11 -3.87 10.45
CA SER A 135 15.30 -5.09 10.31
C SER A 135 13.94 -4.76 9.70
N ILE A 136 13.48 -5.60 8.79
CA ILE A 136 12.16 -5.51 8.20
C ILE A 136 11.48 -6.88 8.35
N ILE A 137 10.26 -6.88 8.86
CA ILE A 137 9.46 -8.09 9.09
C ILE A 137 8.23 -7.99 8.20
N VAL A 138 8.14 -8.91 7.23
CA VAL A 138 7.10 -8.93 6.18
C VAL A 138 6.40 -10.29 6.16
N PRO A 139 5.15 -10.37 5.69
CA PRO A 139 4.40 -11.63 5.69
C PRO A 139 4.91 -12.66 4.69
N GLU A 140 5.73 -12.24 3.71
CA GLU A 140 6.27 -13.13 2.67
C GLU A 140 7.53 -13.89 3.09
N VAL A 141 8.13 -13.52 4.24
CA VAL A 141 9.36 -14.15 4.76
C VAL A 141 9.13 -14.64 6.17
N ASP A 142 9.52 -15.88 6.45
CA ASP A 142 9.41 -16.46 7.77
C ASP A 142 10.15 -15.63 8.82
N PHE A 143 9.44 -15.30 9.89
CA PHE A 143 9.96 -14.48 10.97
C PHE A 143 10.88 -15.29 11.88
N ASP A 144 12.09 -14.76 12.11
CA ASP A 144 13.07 -15.31 13.06
C ASP A 144 13.48 -14.22 14.07
N ILE A 145 13.04 -14.40 15.33
CA ILE A 145 13.35 -13.50 16.44
C ILE A 145 14.84 -13.50 16.78
N ASP A 146 15.51 -14.62 16.64
CA ASP A 146 16.93 -14.73 16.97
C ASP A 146 17.78 -13.95 15.97
N LYS A 147 17.41 -13.97 14.68
CA LYS A 147 18.05 -13.14 13.66
C LYS A 147 17.93 -11.65 14.00
N VAL A 148 16.76 -11.18 14.40
CA VAL A 148 16.52 -9.78 14.82
C VAL A 148 17.35 -9.42 16.05
N CYS A 149 17.31 -10.25 17.11
CA CYS A 149 18.06 -10.03 18.33
C CYS A 149 19.58 -10.01 18.08
N ASN A 150 20.09 -10.92 17.26
CA ASN A 150 21.51 -10.97 16.91
C ASN A 150 21.96 -9.70 16.17
N LYS A 151 21.15 -9.15 15.25
CA LYS A 151 21.43 -7.86 14.61
C LYS A 151 21.52 -6.72 15.61
N ILE A 152 20.57 -6.64 16.57
CA ILE A 152 20.57 -5.63 17.62
C ILE A 152 21.82 -5.72 18.46
N VAL A 153 22.17 -6.91 18.95
CA VAL A 153 23.34 -7.12 19.83
C VAL A 153 24.66 -6.86 19.10
N SER A 154 24.80 -7.36 17.89
CA SER A 154 26.00 -7.16 17.09
C SER A 154 26.16 -5.69 16.66
N GLY A 155 25.08 -4.99 16.32
CA GLY A 155 25.09 -3.55 16.08
C GLY A 155 25.63 -2.77 17.29
N ARG A 156 25.11 -3.08 18.50
CA ARG A 156 25.59 -2.45 19.74
C ARG A 156 27.09 -2.70 20.00
N LYS A 157 27.58 -3.90 19.76
CA LYS A 157 29.02 -4.22 19.92
C LYS A 157 29.90 -3.37 18.99
N ARG A 158 29.37 -2.93 17.84
CA ARG A 158 30.04 -2.03 16.90
C ARG A 158 29.82 -0.53 17.20
N GLY A 159 29.14 -0.20 18.30
CA GLY A 159 28.87 1.19 18.71
C GLY A 159 27.57 1.79 18.14
N LYS A 160 26.73 1.01 17.46
CA LYS A 160 25.44 1.48 16.96
C LYS A 160 24.43 1.56 18.09
N LEU A 161 23.97 2.75 18.42
CA LEU A 161 23.12 2.98 19.59
C LEU A 161 21.62 2.79 19.31
N HIS A 162 21.18 2.81 18.07
CA HIS A 162 19.79 2.64 17.69
C HIS A 162 19.57 1.41 16.82
N HIS A 163 18.31 0.92 16.80
CA HIS A 163 17.89 -0.14 15.90
C HIS A 163 16.42 0.07 15.56
N ILE A 164 16.13 0.29 14.28
CA ILE A 164 14.78 0.45 13.76
C ILE A 164 14.32 -0.87 13.15
N ILE A 165 13.15 -1.33 13.58
CA ILE A 165 12.49 -2.54 13.07
C ILE A 165 11.18 -2.10 12.45
N VAL A 166 11.01 -2.29 11.16
CA VAL A 166 9.72 -2.05 10.49
C VAL A 166 8.97 -3.37 10.41
N LEU A 167 7.76 -3.38 10.95
CA LEU A 167 6.91 -4.57 11.05
C LEU A 167 5.61 -4.36 10.26
N THR A 168 5.31 -5.22 9.31
CA THR A 168 3.99 -5.24 8.66
C THR A 168 2.93 -5.73 9.65
N GLU A 169 1.77 -5.06 9.71
CA GLU A 169 0.63 -5.44 10.53
C GLU A 169 0.19 -6.90 10.30
N GLY A 170 -0.35 -7.52 11.34
CA GLY A 170 -0.98 -8.85 11.21
C GLY A 170 -0.05 -10.06 11.24
N ILE A 171 1.27 -9.88 11.30
CA ILE A 171 2.25 -10.99 11.43
C ILE A 171 2.29 -11.45 12.88
N LEU A 172 2.57 -10.52 13.79
CA LEU A 172 2.55 -10.71 15.25
C LEU A 172 2.26 -9.36 15.91
N SER A 173 1.86 -9.41 17.20
CA SER A 173 1.69 -8.17 17.95
C SER A 173 3.03 -7.45 18.12
N PRO A 174 3.11 -6.13 17.82
CA PRO A 174 4.33 -5.35 18.03
C PRO A 174 4.74 -5.29 19.51
N TYR A 175 3.79 -5.44 20.42
CA TYR A 175 4.06 -5.51 21.88
C TYR A 175 4.64 -6.86 22.28
N GLU A 176 4.21 -7.95 21.64
CA GLU A 176 4.80 -9.28 21.84
C GLU A 176 6.23 -9.32 21.29
N LEU A 177 6.46 -8.76 20.10
CA LEU A 177 7.81 -8.61 19.54
C LEU A 177 8.72 -7.80 20.49
N LYS A 178 8.22 -6.70 21.04
CA LYS A 178 8.93 -5.91 22.06
C LYS A 178 9.32 -6.77 23.25
N ARG A 179 8.37 -7.54 23.82
CA ARG A 179 8.62 -8.41 24.98
C ARG A 179 9.75 -9.39 24.68
N GLN A 180 9.69 -10.09 23.55
CA GLN A 180 10.70 -11.07 23.14
C GLN A 180 12.08 -10.44 22.97
N ILE A 181 12.19 -9.28 22.32
CA ILE A 181 13.45 -8.55 22.16
C ILE A 181 14.03 -8.16 23.53
N GLN A 182 13.23 -7.58 24.41
CA GLN A 182 13.69 -7.15 25.74
C GLN A 182 14.14 -8.33 26.61
N GLU A 183 13.44 -9.46 26.55
CA GLU A 183 13.82 -10.66 27.29
C GLU A 183 15.16 -11.24 26.84
N LYS A 184 15.37 -11.30 25.51
CA LYS A 184 16.59 -11.88 24.92
C LYS A 184 17.79 -10.93 24.97
N THR A 185 17.60 -9.64 24.74
CA THR A 185 18.70 -8.69 24.57
C THR A 185 18.94 -7.76 25.76
N LYS A 186 17.98 -7.63 26.66
CA LYS A 186 17.95 -6.63 27.76
C LYS A 186 17.97 -5.18 27.27
N ILE A 187 17.65 -4.93 25.99
CA ILE A 187 17.65 -3.60 25.38
C ILE A 187 16.25 -2.99 25.48
N ASP A 188 16.16 -1.75 25.98
CA ASP A 188 14.90 -1.00 26.01
C ASP A 188 14.36 -0.87 24.59
N THR A 189 13.13 -1.33 24.38
CA THR A 189 12.48 -1.37 23.07
C THR A 189 11.18 -0.60 23.15
N ARG A 190 10.92 0.24 22.16
CA ARG A 190 9.70 1.05 22.05
C ARG A 190 8.86 0.59 20.87
N VAL A 191 7.57 0.84 20.94
CA VAL A 191 6.61 0.51 19.89
C VAL A 191 5.92 1.78 19.43
N THR A 192 5.84 1.95 18.11
CA THR A 192 5.03 2.96 17.45
C THR A 192 4.16 2.26 16.42
N VAL A 193 2.85 2.47 16.49
CA VAL A 193 1.88 1.94 15.53
C VAL A 193 1.37 3.11 14.71
N LEU A 194 1.70 3.16 13.41
CA LEU A 194 1.26 4.26 12.56
C LEU A 194 -0.23 4.20 12.21
N GLY A 195 -0.74 2.99 11.97
CA GLY A 195 -2.15 2.81 11.65
C GLY A 195 -2.63 3.71 10.50
N HIS A 196 -3.81 4.30 10.67
CA HIS A 196 -4.53 5.01 9.61
C HIS A 196 -3.90 6.32 9.13
N ILE A 197 -2.90 6.89 9.81
CA ILE A 197 -2.20 8.09 9.32
C ILE A 197 -1.51 7.83 7.97
N GLN A 198 -1.20 6.58 7.66
CA GLN A 198 -0.63 6.15 6.38
C GLN A 198 -1.62 6.29 5.20
N ARG A 199 -2.92 6.45 5.47
CA ARG A 199 -3.98 6.62 4.45
C ARG A 199 -4.23 8.08 4.09
N GLY A 200 -3.55 9.00 4.72
CA GLY A 200 -3.75 10.44 4.54
C GLY A 200 -2.46 11.15 4.14
N GLY A 201 -2.52 12.47 4.15
CA GLY A 201 -1.40 13.34 3.85
C GLY A 201 -1.40 13.84 2.41
N THR A 202 -0.44 14.71 2.11
CA THR A 202 -0.26 15.30 0.79
C THR A 202 0.29 14.24 -0.18
N PRO A 203 -0.39 13.99 -1.32
CA PRO A 203 0.06 12.99 -2.29
C PRO A 203 1.48 13.27 -2.80
N SER A 204 2.28 12.21 -2.93
CA SER A 204 3.61 12.29 -3.51
C SER A 204 3.55 12.77 -4.96
N SER A 205 4.64 13.33 -5.48
CA SER A 205 4.72 13.72 -6.90
C SER A 205 4.47 12.54 -7.82
N PHE A 206 4.98 11.36 -7.46
CA PHE A 206 4.80 10.15 -8.24
C PHE A 206 3.33 9.71 -8.31
N ASP A 207 2.63 9.67 -7.16
CA ASP A 207 1.20 9.33 -7.13
C ASP A 207 0.35 10.31 -7.97
N ARG A 208 0.66 11.61 -7.92
CA ARG A 208 -0.03 12.64 -8.73
C ARG A 208 0.18 12.41 -10.24
N ILE A 209 1.41 12.11 -10.66
CA ILE A 209 1.74 11.87 -12.06
C ILE A 209 1.04 10.63 -12.57
N ILE A 210 1.13 9.50 -11.87
CA ILE A 210 0.47 8.25 -12.26
C ILE A 210 -1.06 8.44 -12.30
N ALA A 211 -1.64 9.06 -11.29
CA ALA A 211 -3.07 9.33 -11.23
C ALA A 211 -3.56 10.15 -12.44
N SER A 212 -2.79 11.19 -12.82
CA SER A 212 -3.10 12.03 -13.98
C SER A 212 -3.01 11.26 -15.30
N GLN A 213 -1.98 10.44 -15.46
CA GLN A 213 -1.80 9.60 -16.65
C GLN A 213 -2.91 8.54 -16.76
N MET A 214 -3.19 7.82 -15.67
CA MET A 214 -4.23 6.79 -15.65
C MET A 214 -5.62 7.41 -15.86
N GLY A 215 -5.93 8.54 -15.23
CA GLY A 215 -7.20 9.24 -15.45
C GLY A 215 -7.40 9.65 -16.91
N SER A 216 -6.38 10.22 -17.54
CA SER A 216 -6.40 10.57 -18.97
C SER A 216 -6.61 9.33 -19.86
N MET A 217 -5.89 8.24 -19.57
CA MET A 217 -6.01 6.99 -20.33
C MET A 217 -7.41 6.38 -20.19
N ALA A 218 -7.96 6.35 -18.97
CA ALA A 218 -9.29 5.79 -18.69
C ALA A 218 -10.38 6.46 -19.53
N VAL A 219 -10.37 7.80 -19.59
CA VAL A 219 -11.32 8.55 -20.41
C VAL A 219 -11.13 8.25 -21.90
N LYS A 220 -9.89 8.20 -22.39
CA LYS A 220 -9.61 7.87 -23.81
C LYS A 220 -10.09 6.46 -24.19
N LEU A 221 -10.00 5.49 -23.27
CA LEU A 221 -10.49 4.13 -23.50
C LEU A 221 -12.02 4.10 -23.57
N LEU A 222 -12.72 4.77 -22.63
CA LEU A 222 -14.18 4.88 -22.66
C LEU A 222 -14.69 5.56 -23.96
N LEU A 223 -14.03 6.64 -24.40
CA LEU A 223 -14.39 7.32 -25.66
C LEU A 223 -14.17 6.44 -26.89
N LYS A 224 -13.30 5.43 -26.82
CA LYS A 224 -13.10 4.42 -27.86
C LYS A 224 -13.99 3.18 -27.68
N GLU A 225 -15.02 3.27 -26.85
CA GLU A 225 -15.93 2.16 -26.53
C GLU A 225 -15.26 0.93 -25.89
N GLN A 226 -14.03 1.08 -25.40
CA GLN A 226 -13.32 0.00 -24.70
C GLN A 226 -13.82 -0.10 -23.26
N THR A 227 -13.97 -1.32 -22.78
CA THR A 227 -14.57 -1.60 -21.47
C THR A 227 -13.94 -2.83 -20.81
N ASN A 228 -14.24 -3.01 -19.53
CA ASN A 228 -13.77 -4.12 -18.70
C ASN A 228 -12.24 -4.21 -18.64
N LEU A 229 -11.58 -3.05 -18.56
CA LEU A 229 -10.14 -2.94 -18.51
C LEU A 229 -9.65 -2.39 -17.16
N ALA A 230 -8.53 -2.91 -16.71
CA ALA A 230 -7.76 -2.45 -15.57
C ALA A 230 -6.47 -1.79 -16.05
N LEU A 231 -6.23 -0.55 -15.64
CA LEU A 231 -4.99 0.15 -15.91
C LEU A 231 -3.88 -0.34 -15.00
N ALA A 232 -2.67 -0.42 -15.52
CA ALA A 232 -1.46 -0.80 -14.80
C ALA A 232 -0.37 0.23 -15.04
N PHE A 233 0.48 0.45 -14.04
CA PHE A 233 1.79 1.07 -14.22
C PHE A 233 2.83 -0.04 -14.28
N LYS A 234 3.48 -0.23 -15.42
CA LYS A 234 4.41 -1.31 -15.64
C LYS A 234 5.56 -0.87 -16.53
N ASN A 235 6.79 -1.19 -16.14
CA ASN A 235 7.98 -0.79 -16.89
C ASN A 235 7.99 0.71 -17.26
N ASN A 236 7.60 1.57 -16.32
CA ASN A 236 7.51 3.03 -16.49
C ASN A 236 6.48 3.51 -17.55
N ASN A 237 5.50 2.68 -17.89
CA ASN A 237 4.43 2.99 -18.85
C ASN A 237 3.05 2.69 -18.24
N ILE A 238 2.02 3.34 -18.79
CA ILE A 238 0.63 2.97 -18.50
C ILE A 238 0.20 1.93 -19.53
N GLU A 239 -0.13 0.74 -19.05
CA GLU A 239 -0.67 -0.38 -19.81
C GLU A 239 -2.08 -0.72 -19.31
N TYR A 240 -2.74 -1.67 -19.94
CA TYR A 240 -4.03 -2.18 -19.49
C TYR A 240 -4.20 -3.66 -19.83
N ILE A 241 -4.95 -4.34 -18.97
CA ILE A 241 -5.35 -5.74 -19.14
C ILE A 241 -6.85 -5.84 -18.82
N THR A 242 -7.44 -7.03 -18.97
CA THR A 242 -8.83 -7.23 -18.50
C THR A 242 -8.93 -7.12 -16.97
N ILE A 243 -10.08 -6.67 -16.45
CA ILE A 243 -10.29 -6.64 -14.98
C ILE A 243 -10.22 -8.06 -14.40
N GLU A 244 -10.65 -9.07 -15.15
CA GLU A 244 -10.61 -10.47 -14.74
C GLU A 244 -9.17 -10.95 -14.53
N ASP A 245 -8.27 -10.69 -15.48
CA ASP A 245 -6.84 -11.00 -15.36
C ASP A 245 -6.19 -10.22 -14.22
N ALA A 246 -6.55 -8.94 -14.06
CA ALA A 246 -6.05 -8.10 -12.97
C ALA A 246 -6.38 -8.68 -11.59
N VAL A 247 -7.62 -9.11 -11.38
CA VAL A 247 -8.10 -9.70 -10.11
C VAL A 247 -7.50 -11.08 -9.85
N SER A 248 -7.17 -11.84 -10.89
CA SER A 248 -6.57 -13.17 -10.77
C SER A 248 -5.05 -13.14 -10.57
N SER A 249 -4.41 -12.01 -10.88
CA SER A 249 -2.95 -11.85 -10.78
C SER A 249 -2.48 -11.86 -9.32
N LYS A 250 -1.43 -12.63 -9.05
CA LYS A 250 -0.81 -12.70 -7.72
C LYS A 250 0.36 -11.75 -7.62
N LYS A 251 0.46 -11.03 -6.51
CA LYS A 251 1.63 -10.21 -6.20
C LYS A 251 2.85 -11.09 -6.00
N ILE A 252 3.96 -10.68 -6.62
CA ILE A 252 5.27 -11.33 -6.45
C ILE A 252 6.10 -10.44 -5.53
N PHE A 253 6.60 -11.02 -4.45
CA PHE A 253 7.46 -10.32 -3.50
C PHE A 253 8.84 -10.07 -4.09
N ASN A 254 9.37 -8.87 -3.92
CA ASN A 254 10.71 -8.52 -4.38
C ASN A 254 11.77 -8.98 -3.38
N LYS A 255 12.18 -10.25 -3.51
CA LYS A 255 13.17 -10.88 -2.63
C LYS A 255 14.53 -10.21 -2.74
N ASP A 256 14.96 -9.82 -3.94
CA ASP A 256 16.25 -9.17 -4.16
C ASP A 256 16.33 -7.84 -3.40
N LEU A 257 15.26 -7.04 -3.46
CA LEU A 257 15.18 -5.80 -2.70
C LEU A 257 15.19 -6.04 -1.18
N TYR A 258 14.58 -7.13 -0.72
CA TYR A 258 14.58 -7.52 0.69
C TYR A 258 15.99 -7.93 1.16
N ASP A 259 16.73 -8.65 0.34
CA ASP A 259 18.08 -9.13 0.70
C ASP A 259 19.08 -7.97 0.82
N ILE A 260 18.92 -6.90 0.02
CA ILE A 260 19.72 -5.67 0.15
C ILE A 260 19.63 -5.06 1.56
N VAL A 261 18.49 -5.18 2.24
CA VAL A 261 18.35 -4.68 3.63
C VAL A 261 19.29 -5.42 4.58
N ASP A 262 19.45 -6.72 4.40
CA ASP A 262 20.38 -7.52 5.20
C ASP A 262 21.85 -7.12 4.94
N GLU A 263 22.19 -6.86 3.69
CA GLU A 263 23.53 -6.42 3.27
C GLU A 263 23.91 -5.04 3.84
N LEU A 264 22.94 -4.12 3.85
CA LEU A 264 23.15 -2.75 4.33
C LEU A 264 23.02 -2.59 5.85
N SER A 265 22.45 -3.56 6.54
CA SER A 265 22.18 -3.50 7.98
C SER A 265 23.39 -3.88 8.86
N ILE A 266 24.58 -3.58 8.39
CA ILE A 266 25.86 -3.89 9.05
C ILE A 266 26.08 -3.04 10.29
#